data_d3899aa0bf7a0d05b3f47f156c0d4a84
#
_entry.id   d3899aa0bf7a0d05b3f47f156c0d4a84
#
_cell.length_a   1.000
_cell.length_b   1.000
_cell.length_c   1.000
_cell.angle_alpha   90.00
_cell.angle_beta   90.00
_cell.angle_gamma   90.00
#
_symmetry.space_group_name_H-M   'P 1'
#
loop_
_entity.id
_entity.type
_entity.pdbx_description
1 polymer ?
#
loop_
_entity_poly.entity_id
_entity_poly.type
_entity_poly.pdbx_seq_one_letter_code
_entity_poly.pdbx_strand_id
1 'polypeptide(L)'
;VGKFRQALRNDAACLEDAGYPVEALVRLEIYTTDVPGYRQNLKELGAVWREVFGRHYPAIALFGVTELFDPRALIEVVATASL
;
A
#
# COMPACT_ATOMS: atom_id res chain seq x y z
N VAL A 1 -6.02 -3.38 9.32
CA VAL A 1 -4.85 -2.48 9.44
C VAL A 1 -3.54 -3.25 9.40
N GLY A 2 -3.46 -4.39 10.08
CA GLY A 2 -2.24 -5.22 10.08
C GLY A 2 -1.85 -5.73 8.70
N LYS A 3 -2.82 -6.13 7.87
CA LYS A 3 -2.56 -6.58 6.50
C LYS A 3 -2.09 -5.45 5.60
N PHE A 4 -2.63 -4.25 5.79
CA PHE A 4 -2.19 -3.05 5.08
C PHE A 4 -0.73 -2.72 5.44
N ARG A 5 -0.40 -2.72 6.73
CA ARG A 5 0.97 -2.49 7.20
C ARG A 5 1.93 -3.50 6.59
N GLN A 6 1.58 -4.78 6.60
CA GLN A 6 2.42 -5.83 6.04
C GLN A 6 2.64 -5.65 4.54
N ALA A 7 1.58 -5.31 3.80
CA ALA A 7 1.68 -5.07 2.37
C ALA A 7 2.61 -3.89 2.05
N LEU A 8 2.49 -2.79 2.79
CA LEU A 8 3.37 -1.63 2.61
C LEU A 8 4.82 -1.96 2.97
N ARG A 9 5.04 -2.71 4.03
CA ARG A 9 6.40 -3.13 4.42
C ARG A 9 7.03 -4.04 3.38
N ASN A 10 6.25 -4.94 2.77
CA ASN A 10 6.74 -5.80 1.70
C ASN A 10 7.17 -4.97 0.49
N ASP A 11 6.39 -3.95 0.12
CA ASP A 11 6.74 -3.06 -0.99
C ASP A 11 8.00 -2.24 -0.67
N ALA A 12 8.12 -1.73 0.55
CA ALA A 12 9.32 -1.01 0.98
C ALA A 12 10.56 -1.90 0.93
N ALA A 13 10.44 -3.16 1.37
CA ALA A 13 11.54 -4.12 1.31
C ALA A 13 11.95 -4.42 -0.13
N CYS A 14 10.99 -4.55 -1.05
CA CYS A 14 11.29 -4.75 -2.47
C CYS A 14 12.04 -3.56 -3.07
N LEU A 15 11.65 -2.33 -2.72
CA LEU A 15 12.37 -1.13 -3.15
C LEU A 15 13.80 -1.13 -2.64
N GLU A 16 14.00 -1.43 -1.37
CA GLU A 16 15.33 -1.49 -0.75
C GLU A 16 16.21 -2.54 -1.42
N ASP A 17 15.67 -3.75 -1.63
CA ASP A 17 16.40 -4.84 -2.29
C ASP A 17 16.82 -4.47 -3.71
N ALA A 18 16.00 -3.69 -4.42
CA ALA A 18 16.31 -3.22 -5.76
C ALA A 18 17.24 -2.01 -5.78
N GLY A 19 17.61 -1.47 -4.61
CA GLY A 19 18.47 -0.29 -4.51
C GLY A 19 17.77 1.03 -4.74
N TYR A 20 16.45 1.08 -4.62
CA TYR A 20 15.65 2.29 -4.80
C TYR A 20 15.36 2.95 -3.46
N PRO A 21 15.52 4.29 -3.34
CA PRO A 21 15.02 5.00 -2.16
C PRO A 21 13.49 5.09 -2.19
N VAL A 22 12.87 5.35 -1.05
CA VAL A 22 11.42 5.53 -0.95
C VAL A 22 10.91 6.62 -1.90
N GLU A 23 11.70 7.67 -2.11
CA GLU A 23 11.35 8.78 -2.97
C GLU A 23 11.22 8.38 -4.46
N ALA A 24 11.73 7.21 -4.84
CA ALA A 24 11.57 6.67 -6.18
C ALA A 24 10.16 6.10 -6.42
N LEU A 25 9.38 5.89 -5.35
CA LEU A 25 8.00 5.42 -5.46
C LEU A 25 7.14 6.54 -6.06
N VAL A 26 6.61 6.32 -7.26
CA VAL A 26 5.85 7.34 -7.99
C VAL A 26 4.36 7.05 -8.05
N ARG A 27 3.97 5.79 -7.89
CA ARG A 27 2.57 5.39 -7.94
C ARG A 27 2.32 4.18 -7.06
N LEU A 28 1.16 4.18 -6.40
CA LEU A 28 0.69 3.06 -5.61
C LEU A 28 -0.76 2.79 -5.97
N GLU A 29 -1.08 1.53 -6.26
CA GLU A 29 -2.45 1.09 -6.49
C GLU A 29 -2.82 0.10 -5.39
N ILE A 30 -3.96 0.35 -4.74
CA ILE A 30 -4.47 -0.48 -3.65
C ILE A 30 -5.77 -1.12 -4.10
N TYR A 31 -5.81 -2.44 -4.07
CA TYR A 31 -6.99 -3.22 -4.41
C TYR A 31 -7.49 -3.90 -3.14
N THR A 32 -8.76 -3.69 -2.80
CA THR A 32 -9.32 -4.25 -1.58
C THR A 32 -10.72 -4.79 -1.80
N THR A 33 -11.07 -5.85 -1.08
CA THR A 33 -12.43 -6.37 -1.03
C THR A 33 -13.27 -5.68 0.06
N ASP A 34 -12.67 -4.77 0.85
CA ASP A 34 -13.32 -4.12 1.99
C ASP A 34 -13.11 -2.59 1.97
N VAL A 35 -13.73 -1.92 0.99
CA VAL A 35 -13.68 -0.45 0.91
C VAL A 35 -14.29 0.21 2.17
N PRO A 36 -15.41 -0.27 2.73
CA PRO A 36 -15.94 0.33 3.96
C PRO A 36 -14.95 0.30 5.12
N GLY A 37 -14.20 -0.79 5.28
CA GLY A 37 -13.15 -0.89 6.31
C GLY A 37 -12.09 0.18 6.14
N TYR A 38 -11.69 0.48 4.90
CA TYR A 38 -10.75 1.55 4.62
C TYR A 38 -11.29 2.92 5.04
N ARG A 39 -12.54 3.20 4.69
CA ARG A 39 -13.17 4.49 5.05
C ARG A 39 -13.27 4.69 6.55
N GLN A 40 -13.52 3.62 7.28
CA GLN A 40 -13.64 3.67 8.75
C GLN A 40 -12.30 3.84 9.46
N ASN A 41 -11.21 3.45 8.81
CA ASN A 41 -9.88 3.41 9.42
C ASN A 41 -8.87 4.36 8.78
N LEU A 42 -9.32 5.40 8.08
CA LEU A 42 -8.44 6.32 7.34
C LEU A 42 -7.33 6.91 8.22
N LYS A 43 -7.66 7.27 9.44
CA LYS A 43 -6.69 7.87 10.35
C LYS A 43 -5.57 6.89 10.73
N GLU A 44 -5.93 5.66 11.04
CA GLU A 44 -4.97 4.61 11.36
C GLU A 44 -4.15 4.23 10.15
N LEU A 45 -4.77 4.16 8.97
CA LEU A 45 -4.07 3.85 7.73
C LEU A 45 -3.05 4.93 7.38
N GLY A 46 -3.40 6.20 7.60
CA GLY A 46 -2.47 7.32 7.43
C GLY A 46 -1.28 7.23 8.37
N ALA A 47 -1.51 6.81 9.62
CA ALA A 47 -0.42 6.60 10.58
C ALA A 47 0.51 5.47 10.14
N VAL A 48 -0.04 4.37 9.63
CA VAL A 48 0.75 3.25 9.09
C VAL A 48 1.57 3.69 7.88
N TRP A 49 0.98 4.50 7.00
CA TRP A 49 1.69 5.05 5.85
C TRP A 49 2.94 5.83 6.30
N ARG A 50 2.76 6.74 7.26
CA ARG A 50 3.88 7.54 7.78
C ARG A 50 4.94 6.69 8.45
N GLU A 51 4.54 5.60 9.10
CA GLU A 51 5.47 4.65 9.73
C GLU A 51 6.37 3.99 8.68
N VAL A 52 5.84 3.62 7.51
CA VAL A 52 6.56 2.87 6.48
C VAL A 52 7.26 3.77 5.49
N PHE A 53 6.60 4.80 4.99
CA PHE A 53 7.09 5.67 3.92
C PHE A 53 7.39 7.11 4.32
N GLY A 54 7.15 7.45 5.58
CA GLY A 54 7.39 8.80 6.07
C GLY A 54 6.48 9.83 5.42
N ARG A 55 7.05 10.95 4.98
CA ARG A 55 6.29 12.05 4.38
C ARG A 55 6.24 12.02 2.85
N HIS A 56 6.71 10.95 2.25
CA HIS A 56 6.63 10.80 0.80
C HIS A 56 5.25 10.28 0.42
N TYR A 57 4.55 11.01 -0.44
CA TYR A 57 3.22 10.64 -0.91
C TYR A 57 3.20 10.59 -2.44
N PRO A 58 3.32 9.39 -3.04
CA PRO A 58 3.19 9.23 -4.49
C PRO A 58 1.72 9.35 -4.91
N ALA A 59 1.45 9.24 -6.19
CA ALA A 59 0.08 9.12 -6.66
C ALA A 59 -0.52 7.81 -6.15
N ILE A 60 -1.66 7.90 -5.48
CA ILE A 60 -2.33 6.76 -4.86
C ILE A 60 -3.74 6.63 -5.41
N ALA A 61 -4.11 5.41 -5.82
CA ALA A 61 -5.48 5.06 -6.19
C ALA A 61 -5.92 3.84 -5.41
N LEU A 62 -7.17 3.83 -4.94
CA LEU A 62 -7.75 2.71 -4.23
C LEU A 62 -8.98 2.21 -4.98
N PHE A 63 -9.01 0.92 -5.24
CA PHE A 63 -10.08 0.26 -5.98
C PHE A 63 -10.76 -0.81 -5.13
N GLY A 64 -12.08 -0.75 -5.07
CA GLY A 64 -12.86 -1.86 -4.52
C GLY A 64 -13.02 -2.94 -5.58
N VAL A 65 -12.73 -4.18 -5.21
CA VAL A 65 -12.88 -5.33 -6.10
C VAL A 65 -13.72 -6.42 -5.43
N THR A 66 -14.32 -7.28 -6.23
CA THR A 66 -15.16 -8.36 -5.72
C THR A 66 -14.34 -9.42 -5.00
N GLU A 67 -13.19 -9.77 -5.57
CA GLU A 67 -12.27 -10.76 -5.00
C GLU A 67 -10.86 -10.53 -5.54
N LEU A 68 -9.89 -11.06 -4.82
CA LEU A 68 -8.49 -11.05 -5.23
C LEU A 68 -8.07 -12.45 -5.63
N PHE A 69 -6.93 -12.58 -6.31
CA PHE A 69 -6.46 -13.88 -6.78
C PHE A 69 -6.34 -14.89 -5.63
N ASP A 70 -5.74 -14.47 -4.49
CA ASP A 70 -5.73 -15.29 -3.28
C ASP A 70 -7.05 -15.06 -2.55
N PRO A 71 -7.91 -16.11 -2.41
CA PRO A 71 -9.22 -15.94 -1.77
C PRO A 71 -9.15 -15.57 -0.28
N ARG A 72 -7.97 -15.69 0.34
CA ARG A 72 -7.75 -15.30 1.74
C ARG A 72 -7.30 -13.85 1.87
N ALA A 73 -6.91 -13.21 0.77
CA ALA A 73 -6.42 -11.85 0.79
C ALA A 73 -7.56 -10.85 0.91
N LEU A 74 -7.36 -9.79 1.69
CA LEU A 74 -8.27 -8.65 1.79
C LEU A 74 -7.74 -7.45 1.01
N ILE A 75 -6.46 -7.47 0.67
CA ILE A 75 -5.77 -6.34 0.07
C ILE A 75 -4.66 -6.83 -0.85
N GLU A 76 -4.45 -6.11 -1.94
CA GLU A 76 -3.29 -6.23 -2.81
C GLU A 76 -2.78 -4.83 -3.12
N VAL A 77 -1.47 -4.62 -3.02
CA VAL A 77 -0.84 -3.32 -3.26
C VAL A 77 0.16 -3.47 -4.39
N VAL A 78 0.05 -2.63 -5.41
CA VAL A 78 0.96 -2.59 -6.54
C VAL A 78 1.70 -1.26 -6.51
N ALA A 79 3.02 -1.31 -6.49
CA ALA A 79 3.87 -0.13 -6.45
C ALA A 79 4.65 0.02 -7.75
N THR A 80 4.78 1.26 -8.22
CA THR A 80 5.61 1.61 -9.37
C THR A 80 6.69 2.58 -8.92
N ALA A 81 7.94 2.27 -9.21
CA ALA A 81 9.08 3.10 -8.86
C ALA A 81 9.83 3.53 -10.12
N SER A 82 10.43 4.71 -10.06
CA SER A 82 11.24 5.26 -11.14
C SER A 82 12.35 6.13 -10.55
N LEU A 83 13.54 5.97 -11.09
CA LEU A 83 14.68 6.82 -10.71
C LEU A 83 14.80 8.03 -11.61
#